data_a2b21f803d3353f16ced939253347047
#
_entry.id   a2b21f803d3353f16ced939253347047
#
_cell.length_a   1.000
_cell.length_b   1.000
_cell.length_c   1.000
_cell.angle_alpha   90.00
_cell.angle_beta   90.00
_cell.angle_gamma   90.00
#
_symmetry.space_group_name_H-M   'P 1'
#
loop_
_entity.id
_entity.type
_entity.pdbx_description
1 polymer ?
#
loop_
_entity_poly.entity_id
_entity_poly.type
_entity_poly.pdbx_seq_one_letter_code
_entity_poly.pdbx_strand_id
1 'polypeptide(L)'
;CGMALFGYLFTQKNAYMIHALPVTRGELYVTNMISGLCFLLIPQALVFLVTVVLCLLQGIASVQFLGLWFLSVMGIAFFLYATVCFCVMFTGQLFALPVYFLAVNYVAFAFSSGARYVIGYLGYGLGMNTVPEFLILRILSPMNYLYNNVRFVFRQSYNQETDLMSGVLSYRGLRVLAAYVAAAVVIYLIAYYCYKKR
;
A
#
# COMPACT_ATOMS: atom_id res chain seq x y z
N CYS A 1 13.52 -0.99 1.48
CA CYS A 1 13.85 -1.07 0.04
C CYS A 1 14.09 0.32 -0.56
N GLY A 2 13.12 1.26 -0.57
CA GLY A 2 13.28 2.58 -1.20
C GLY A 2 14.49 3.39 -0.70
N MET A 3 14.77 3.37 0.61
CA MET A 3 15.96 4.03 1.17
C MET A 3 17.27 3.48 0.63
N ALA A 4 17.35 2.16 0.42
CA ALA A 4 18.57 1.52 -0.09
C ALA A 4 18.78 1.84 -1.58
N LEU A 5 17.72 1.79 -2.38
CA LEU A 5 17.79 2.00 -3.83
C LEU A 5 18.04 3.47 -4.21
N PHE A 6 17.43 4.41 -3.50
CA PHE A 6 17.59 5.82 -3.74
C PHE A 6 18.60 6.50 -2.80
N GLY A 7 19.30 5.71 -1.95
CA GLY A 7 20.28 6.23 -0.99
C GLY A 7 21.41 7.03 -1.62
N TYR A 8 21.77 6.72 -2.87
CA TYR A 8 22.81 7.44 -3.61
C TYR A 8 22.43 8.91 -3.89
N LEU A 9 21.13 9.25 -3.99
CA LEU A 9 20.68 10.61 -4.23
C LEU A 9 20.95 11.56 -3.03
N PHE A 10 21.11 10.99 -1.83
CA PHE A 10 21.31 11.73 -0.59
C PHE A 10 22.79 11.96 -0.24
N THR A 11 23.72 11.32 -0.98
CA THR A 11 25.16 11.47 -0.76
C THR A 11 25.78 12.08 -2.01
N GLN A 12 26.27 13.32 -1.91
CA GLN A 12 26.83 14.07 -3.04
C GLN A 12 27.87 13.27 -3.81
N LYS A 13 28.80 12.61 -3.10
CA LYS A 13 29.86 11.83 -3.70
C LYS A 13 29.35 10.70 -4.59
N ASN A 14 28.32 9.98 -4.13
CA ASN A 14 27.72 8.87 -4.88
C ASN A 14 26.84 9.38 -6.04
N ALA A 15 26.14 10.50 -5.84
CA ALA A 15 25.33 11.13 -6.88
C ALA A 15 26.20 11.56 -8.08
N TYR A 16 27.35 12.20 -7.84
CA TYR A 16 28.29 12.60 -8.91
C TYR A 16 28.83 11.38 -9.66
N MET A 17 29.18 10.29 -8.95
CA MET A 17 29.70 9.07 -9.58
C MET A 17 28.67 8.42 -10.50
N ILE A 18 27.41 8.36 -10.08
CA ILE A 18 26.32 7.75 -10.85
C ILE A 18 25.92 8.63 -12.04
N HIS A 19 25.90 9.95 -11.86
CA HIS A 19 25.61 10.90 -12.94
C HIS A 19 26.75 11.07 -13.96
N ALA A 20 27.94 10.59 -13.66
CA ALA A 20 29.06 10.52 -14.62
C ALA A 20 28.93 9.31 -15.58
N LEU A 21 28.03 8.35 -15.32
CA LEU A 21 27.75 7.26 -16.23
C LEU A 21 27.01 7.78 -17.48
N PRO A 22 27.27 7.18 -18.66
CA PRO A 22 26.61 7.56 -19.92
C PRO A 22 25.17 7.02 -20.00
N VAL A 23 24.37 7.27 -18.96
CA VAL A 23 22.98 6.81 -18.82
C VAL A 23 22.07 8.03 -18.64
N THR A 24 20.93 8.05 -19.31
CA THR A 24 19.98 9.15 -19.14
C THR A 24 19.33 9.09 -17.76
N ARG A 25 18.97 10.26 -17.21
CA ARG A 25 18.30 10.34 -15.90
C ARG A 25 17.02 9.52 -15.84
N GLY A 26 16.27 9.52 -16.97
CA GLY A 26 15.04 8.72 -17.06
C GLY A 26 15.28 7.21 -16.95
N GLU A 27 16.30 6.70 -17.63
CA GLU A 27 16.70 5.28 -17.56
C GLU A 27 17.11 4.90 -16.14
N LEU A 28 17.89 5.75 -15.47
CA LEU A 28 18.32 5.52 -14.11
C LEU A 28 17.13 5.43 -13.14
N TYR A 29 16.13 6.29 -13.28
CA TYR A 29 14.92 6.23 -12.46
C TYR A 29 14.13 4.94 -12.72
N VAL A 30 13.89 4.59 -13.99
CA VAL A 30 13.14 3.39 -14.36
C VAL A 30 13.84 2.12 -13.88
N THR A 31 15.17 2.06 -14.02
CA THR A 31 15.97 0.92 -13.54
C THR A 31 15.83 0.75 -12.02
N ASN A 32 15.95 1.83 -11.24
CA ASN A 32 15.78 1.78 -9.79
C ASN A 32 14.35 1.43 -9.38
N MET A 33 13.35 1.93 -10.12
CA MET A 33 11.95 1.59 -9.89
C MET A 33 11.71 0.09 -10.13
N ILE A 34 12.17 -0.45 -11.26
CA ILE A 34 12.01 -1.87 -11.59
C ILE A 34 12.77 -2.75 -10.60
N SER A 35 14.02 -2.41 -10.26
CA SER A 35 14.81 -3.14 -9.27
C SER A 35 14.12 -3.22 -7.92
N GLY A 36 13.52 -2.12 -7.46
CA GLY A 36 12.79 -2.10 -6.21
C GLY A 36 11.48 -2.89 -6.24
N LEU A 37 10.77 -2.87 -7.36
CA LEU A 37 9.61 -3.73 -7.55
C LEU A 37 10.01 -5.20 -7.56
N CYS A 38 11.04 -5.59 -8.28
CA CYS A 38 11.56 -6.96 -8.29
C CYS A 38 11.95 -7.41 -6.87
N PHE A 39 12.63 -6.56 -6.11
CA PHE A 39 13.03 -6.87 -4.74
C PHE A 39 11.84 -7.08 -3.79
N LEU A 40 10.70 -6.42 -4.04
CA LEU A 40 9.47 -6.62 -3.27
C LEU A 40 8.67 -7.83 -3.77
N LEU A 41 8.59 -8.02 -5.10
CA LEU A 41 7.74 -9.03 -5.71
C LEU A 41 8.32 -10.43 -5.63
N ILE A 42 9.65 -10.59 -5.76
CA ILE A 42 10.30 -11.91 -5.77
C ILE A 42 10.08 -12.66 -4.43
N PRO A 43 10.38 -12.07 -3.25
CA PRO A 43 10.11 -12.76 -1.98
C PRO A 43 8.63 -13.10 -1.78
N GLN A 44 7.75 -12.19 -2.19
CA GLN A 44 6.31 -12.39 -2.07
C GLN A 44 5.81 -13.53 -2.97
N ALA A 45 6.32 -13.62 -4.20
CA ALA A 45 6.02 -14.71 -5.12
C ALA A 45 6.53 -16.06 -4.58
N LEU A 46 7.70 -16.07 -3.95
CA LEU A 46 8.25 -17.28 -3.33
C LEU A 46 7.37 -17.76 -2.17
N VAL A 47 6.96 -16.86 -1.28
CA VAL A 47 6.03 -17.19 -0.18
C VAL A 47 4.71 -17.73 -0.73
N PHE A 48 4.17 -17.08 -1.77
CA PHE A 48 2.94 -17.55 -2.42
C PHE A 48 3.10 -18.97 -2.97
N LEU A 49 4.19 -19.26 -3.67
CA LEU A 49 4.47 -20.59 -4.26
C LEU A 49 4.54 -21.66 -3.17
N VAL A 50 5.31 -21.39 -2.10
CA VAL A 50 5.41 -22.33 -0.96
C VAL A 50 4.04 -22.58 -0.34
N THR A 51 3.23 -21.53 -0.16
CA THR A 51 1.89 -21.65 0.42
C THR A 51 0.96 -22.47 -0.48
N VAL A 52 1.01 -22.27 -1.80
CA VAL A 52 0.24 -23.07 -2.77
C VAL A 52 0.61 -24.56 -2.66
N VAL A 53 1.91 -24.87 -2.65
CA VAL A 53 2.38 -26.27 -2.52
C VAL A 53 1.87 -26.92 -1.23
N LEU A 54 1.97 -26.21 -0.10
CA LEU A 54 1.48 -26.71 1.18
C LEU A 54 -0.04 -26.95 1.18
N CYS A 55 -0.82 -26.04 0.59
CA CYS A 55 -2.28 -26.20 0.46
C CYS A 55 -2.66 -27.41 -0.41
N LEU A 56 -1.92 -27.63 -1.51
CA LEU A 56 -2.14 -28.81 -2.37
C LEU A 56 -1.81 -30.11 -1.65
N LEU A 57 -0.72 -30.16 -0.87
CA LEU A 57 -0.34 -31.34 -0.08
C LEU A 57 -1.36 -31.67 1.01
N GLN A 58 -2.04 -30.66 1.55
CA GLN A 58 -3.07 -30.83 2.58
C GLN A 58 -4.48 -31.08 1.99
N GLY A 59 -4.63 -31.11 0.67
CA GLY A 59 -5.93 -31.32 0.01
C GLY A 59 -6.93 -30.17 0.19
N ILE A 60 -6.45 -28.97 0.50
CA ILE A 60 -7.32 -27.79 0.71
C ILE A 60 -7.73 -27.23 -0.64
N ALA A 61 -9.02 -27.32 -0.98
CA ALA A 61 -9.57 -26.91 -2.29
C ALA A 61 -9.69 -25.39 -2.50
N SER A 62 -9.31 -24.54 -1.53
CA SER A 62 -9.54 -23.09 -1.57
C SER A 62 -8.41 -22.27 -2.22
N VAL A 63 -7.74 -22.81 -3.22
CA VAL A 63 -6.63 -22.14 -3.95
C VAL A 63 -7.05 -20.80 -4.55
N GLN A 64 -8.33 -20.62 -4.92
CA GLN A 64 -8.84 -19.36 -5.47
C GLN A 64 -8.69 -18.17 -4.51
N PHE A 65 -8.90 -18.38 -3.22
CA PHE A 65 -8.74 -17.33 -2.20
C PHE A 65 -7.28 -16.95 -1.98
N LEU A 66 -6.38 -17.92 -2.18
CA LEU A 66 -4.94 -17.68 -2.12
C LEU A 66 -4.49 -16.74 -3.25
N GLY A 67 -5.02 -16.92 -4.47
CA GLY A 67 -4.76 -16.02 -5.59
C GLY A 67 -5.25 -14.59 -5.34
N LEU A 68 -6.45 -14.43 -4.77
CA LEU A 68 -6.97 -13.11 -4.39
C LEU A 68 -6.15 -12.47 -3.28
N TRP A 69 -5.68 -13.25 -2.30
CA TRP A 69 -4.79 -12.77 -1.25
C TRP A 69 -3.47 -12.26 -1.85
N PHE A 70 -2.85 -13.06 -2.71
CA PHE A 70 -1.62 -12.68 -3.38
C PHE A 70 -1.77 -11.39 -4.20
N LEU A 71 -2.84 -11.30 -5.00
CA LEU A 71 -3.16 -10.10 -5.78
C LEU A 71 -3.32 -8.87 -4.88
N SER A 72 -3.97 -9.03 -3.72
CA SER A 72 -4.18 -7.93 -2.77
C SER A 72 -2.87 -7.44 -2.19
N VAL A 73 -2.00 -8.35 -1.74
CA VAL A 73 -0.69 -7.99 -1.18
C VAL A 73 0.20 -7.32 -2.21
N MET A 74 0.21 -7.86 -3.46
CA MET A 74 0.94 -7.26 -4.58
C MET A 74 0.45 -5.84 -4.90
N GLY A 75 -0.87 -5.64 -4.98
CA GLY A 75 -1.44 -4.33 -5.26
C GLY A 75 -1.14 -3.31 -4.17
N ILE A 76 -1.22 -3.70 -2.90
CA ILE A 76 -0.87 -2.85 -1.77
C ILE A 76 0.63 -2.51 -1.78
N ALA A 77 1.50 -3.50 -1.98
CA ALA A 77 2.95 -3.30 -2.06
C ALA A 77 3.34 -2.36 -3.21
N PHE A 78 2.70 -2.53 -4.37
CA PHE A 78 2.89 -1.67 -5.53
C PHE A 78 2.53 -0.21 -5.23
N PHE A 79 1.37 0.03 -4.60
CA PHE A 79 0.95 1.37 -4.20
C PHE A 79 1.88 1.99 -3.16
N LEU A 80 2.24 1.25 -2.11
CA LEU A 80 3.13 1.77 -1.06
C LEU A 80 4.53 2.08 -1.61
N TYR A 81 5.03 1.28 -2.55
CA TYR A 81 6.30 1.56 -3.19
C TYR A 81 6.22 2.81 -4.09
N ALA A 82 5.10 3.04 -4.78
CA ALA A 82 4.86 4.27 -5.53
C ALA A 82 4.92 5.51 -4.64
N THR A 83 4.30 5.46 -3.45
CA THR A 83 4.36 6.56 -2.48
C THR A 83 5.78 6.78 -1.95
N VAL A 84 6.57 5.73 -1.76
CA VAL A 84 8.00 5.86 -1.39
C VAL A 84 8.77 6.56 -2.50
N CYS A 85 8.63 6.14 -3.76
CA CYS A 85 9.30 6.78 -4.90
C CYS A 85 8.95 8.27 -5.01
N PHE A 86 7.68 8.61 -4.77
CA PHE A 86 7.24 10.00 -4.74
C PHE A 86 7.90 10.78 -3.59
N CYS A 87 7.89 10.24 -2.36
CA CYS A 87 8.50 10.89 -1.19
C CYS A 87 10.00 11.15 -1.38
N VAL A 88 10.73 10.25 -2.04
CA VAL A 88 12.16 10.41 -2.34
C VAL A 88 12.43 11.69 -3.15
N MET A 89 11.51 12.08 -4.06
CA MET A 89 11.70 13.27 -4.88
C MET A 89 11.61 14.57 -4.08
N PHE A 90 10.90 14.58 -2.96
CA PHE A 90 10.70 15.75 -2.12
C PHE A 90 11.65 15.81 -0.92
N THR A 91 12.27 14.70 -0.55
CA THR A 91 13.19 14.64 0.58
C THR A 91 14.63 14.98 0.16
N GLY A 92 15.26 15.85 0.92
CA GLY A 92 16.70 16.14 0.78
C GLY A 92 17.61 15.31 1.69
N GLN A 93 17.02 14.54 2.63
CA GLN A 93 17.77 13.75 3.63
C GLN A 93 17.20 12.35 3.73
N LEU A 94 18.09 11.36 3.83
CA LEU A 94 17.71 9.94 3.90
C LEU A 94 16.82 9.64 5.13
N PHE A 95 17.13 10.22 6.28
CA PHE A 95 16.38 9.99 7.52
C PHE A 95 15.01 10.67 7.55
N ALA A 96 14.79 11.69 6.72
CA ALA A 96 13.50 12.35 6.61
C ALA A 96 12.48 11.53 5.78
N LEU A 97 12.95 10.62 4.92
CA LEU A 97 12.10 9.81 4.04
C LEU A 97 11.03 8.99 4.79
N PRO A 98 11.32 8.26 5.87
CA PRO A 98 10.30 7.53 6.63
C PRO A 98 9.25 8.46 7.23
N VAL A 99 9.66 9.63 7.70
CA VAL A 99 8.75 10.63 8.29
C VAL A 99 7.78 11.16 7.24
N TYR A 100 8.28 11.52 6.04
CA TYR A 100 7.42 11.95 4.93
C TYR A 100 6.49 10.84 4.46
N PHE A 101 6.98 9.61 4.38
CA PHE A 101 6.17 8.46 4.01
C PHE A 101 5.03 8.23 5.01
N LEU A 102 5.31 8.27 6.32
CA LEU A 102 4.29 8.17 7.36
C LEU A 102 3.32 9.35 7.30
N ALA A 103 3.83 10.56 7.10
CA ALA A 103 2.99 11.74 6.97
C ALA A 103 1.98 11.59 5.83
N VAL A 104 2.44 11.25 4.63
CA VAL A 104 1.55 11.08 3.44
C VAL A 104 0.49 10.01 3.68
N ASN A 105 0.83 8.93 4.40
CA ASN A 105 -0.09 7.81 4.60
C ASN A 105 -1.03 7.97 5.80
N TYR A 106 -0.66 8.73 6.83
CA TYR A 106 -1.37 8.74 8.12
C TYR A 106 -1.87 10.12 8.58
N VAL A 107 -1.36 11.24 8.06
CA VAL A 107 -1.75 12.59 8.54
C VAL A 107 -3.26 12.83 8.42
N ALA A 108 -3.85 12.44 7.29
CA ALA A 108 -5.29 12.60 7.10
C ALA A 108 -6.12 11.77 8.09
N PHE A 109 -5.65 10.56 8.43
CA PHE A 109 -6.27 9.72 9.45
C PHE A 109 -6.13 10.33 10.85
N ALA A 110 -4.94 10.77 11.21
CA ALA A 110 -4.67 11.40 12.50
C ALA A 110 -5.52 12.66 12.70
N PHE A 111 -5.63 13.49 11.65
CA PHE A 111 -6.48 14.66 11.67
C PHE A 111 -7.96 14.32 11.81
N SER A 112 -8.45 13.36 11.02
CA SER A 112 -9.84 12.88 11.10
C SER A 112 -10.18 12.31 12.47
N SER A 113 -9.30 11.48 13.02
CA SER A 113 -9.48 10.87 14.35
C SER A 113 -9.44 11.91 15.46
N GLY A 114 -8.49 12.86 15.38
CA GLY A 114 -8.37 13.96 16.34
C GLY A 114 -9.60 14.88 16.31
N ALA A 115 -10.07 15.25 15.12
CA ALA A 115 -11.27 16.06 14.98
C ALA A 115 -12.52 15.38 15.58
N ARG A 116 -12.68 14.08 15.30
CA ARG A 116 -13.79 13.28 15.89
C ARG A 116 -13.70 13.20 17.41
N TYR A 117 -12.48 13.03 17.95
CA TYR A 117 -12.24 13.01 19.38
C TYR A 117 -12.64 14.34 20.02
N VAL A 118 -12.19 15.46 19.47
CA VAL A 118 -12.50 16.80 19.96
C VAL A 118 -14.00 17.08 19.88
N ILE A 119 -14.65 16.76 18.75
CA ILE A 119 -16.09 16.95 18.59
C ILE A 119 -16.88 16.08 19.58
N GLY A 120 -16.47 14.82 19.78
CA GLY A 120 -17.13 13.92 20.73
C GLY A 120 -16.94 14.34 22.20
N TYR A 121 -15.81 14.99 22.50
CA TYR A 121 -15.54 15.49 23.86
C TYR A 121 -16.25 16.82 24.18
N LEU A 122 -16.27 17.75 23.20
CA LEU A 122 -16.90 19.07 23.37
C LEU A 122 -18.41 19.03 23.15
N GLY A 123 -18.90 18.08 22.33
CA GLY A 123 -20.32 17.91 22.04
C GLY A 123 -21.04 17.21 23.19
N TYR A 124 -21.77 17.96 23.99
CA TYR A 124 -22.54 17.42 25.12
C TYR A 124 -23.57 16.38 24.62
N GLY A 125 -23.41 15.11 25.01
CA GLY A 125 -24.29 14.02 24.59
C GLY A 125 -23.95 13.35 23.25
N LEU A 126 -22.95 13.80 22.53
CA LEU A 126 -22.47 13.15 21.29
C LEU A 126 -21.45 12.07 21.65
N GLY A 127 -21.82 10.81 21.47
CA GLY A 127 -20.83 9.71 21.54
C GLY A 127 -19.85 9.76 20.36
N MET A 128 -18.61 9.33 20.54
CA MET A 128 -17.59 9.28 19.46
C MET A 128 -18.08 8.52 18.21
N ASN A 129 -18.99 7.57 18.37
CA ASN A 129 -19.54 6.75 17.28
C ASN A 129 -20.63 7.46 16.48
N THR A 130 -21.19 8.56 16.97
CA THR A 130 -22.23 9.33 16.28
C THR A 130 -21.66 10.35 15.30
N VAL A 131 -20.37 10.71 15.44
CA VAL A 131 -19.71 11.65 14.51
C VAL A 131 -19.36 10.91 13.22
N PRO A 132 -19.93 11.33 12.06
CA PRO A 132 -19.67 10.68 10.79
C PRO A 132 -18.19 10.80 10.39
N GLU A 133 -17.66 9.75 9.80
CA GLU A 133 -16.31 9.81 9.22
C GLU A 133 -16.32 10.67 7.96
N PHE A 134 -15.41 11.62 7.89
CA PHE A 134 -15.21 12.42 6.68
C PHE A 134 -14.63 11.53 5.57
N LEU A 135 -15.46 11.18 4.59
CA LEU A 135 -15.09 10.27 3.49
C LEU A 135 -13.81 10.69 2.76
N ILE A 136 -13.68 12.01 2.55
CA ILE A 136 -12.50 12.58 1.86
C ILE A 136 -11.22 12.32 2.65
N LEU A 137 -11.21 12.57 3.96
CA LEU A 137 -10.05 12.34 4.83
C LEU A 137 -9.73 10.85 4.96
N ARG A 138 -10.75 10.00 4.91
CA ARG A 138 -10.60 8.55 4.93
C ARG A 138 -9.91 8.05 3.67
N ILE A 139 -10.31 8.52 2.49
CA ILE A 139 -9.67 8.18 1.20
C ILE A 139 -8.25 8.75 1.13
N LEU A 140 -8.02 9.93 1.70
CA LEU A 140 -6.72 10.59 1.73
C LEU A 140 -5.70 9.90 2.66
N SER A 141 -6.14 8.93 3.48
CA SER A 141 -5.31 8.06 4.30
C SER A 141 -5.26 6.64 3.71
N PRO A 142 -4.41 6.38 2.71
CA PRO A 142 -4.47 5.17 1.90
C PRO A 142 -4.21 3.91 2.72
N MET A 143 -3.26 3.94 3.66
CA MET A 143 -2.92 2.79 4.49
C MET A 143 -4.11 2.33 5.34
N ASN A 144 -4.78 3.27 6.03
CA ASN A 144 -5.93 2.95 6.84
C ASN A 144 -7.15 2.54 6.00
N TYR A 145 -7.34 3.18 4.84
CA TYR A 145 -8.44 2.87 3.96
C TYR A 145 -8.31 1.49 3.31
N LEU A 146 -7.11 1.12 2.85
CA LEU A 146 -6.82 -0.20 2.31
C LEU A 146 -7.00 -1.28 3.38
N TYR A 147 -6.44 -1.07 4.59
CA TYR A 147 -6.57 -2.02 5.70
C TYR A 147 -8.04 -2.32 6.05
N ASN A 148 -8.91 -1.32 6.07
CA ASN A 148 -10.31 -1.49 6.44
C ASN A 148 -11.20 -2.05 5.31
N ASN A 149 -10.87 -1.81 4.05
CA ASN A 149 -11.71 -2.18 2.93
C ASN A 149 -11.24 -3.42 2.16
N VAL A 150 -9.93 -3.71 2.16
CA VAL A 150 -9.37 -4.89 1.49
C VAL A 150 -9.21 -6.01 2.52
N ARG A 151 -10.23 -6.84 2.64
CA ARG A 151 -10.23 -7.93 3.62
C ARG A 151 -11.07 -9.11 3.17
N PHE A 152 -10.72 -10.27 3.67
CA PHE A 152 -11.57 -11.45 3.61
C PHE A 152 -12.62 -11.38 4.72
N VAL A 153 -13.88 -11.59 4.34
CA VAL A 153 -15.01 -11.63 5.28
C VAL A 153 -15.55 -13.05 5.29
N PHE A 154 -15.46 -13.68 6.44
CA PHE A 154 -16.07 -14.98 6.67
C PHE A 154 -17.51 -14.74 7.13
N ARG A 155 -18.47 -15.12 6.30
CA ARG A 155 -19.90 -15.04 6.63
C ARG A 155 -20.38 -16.43 6.99
N GLN A 156 -20.72 -16.63 8.23
CA GLN A 156 -21.43 -17.83 8.68
C GLN A 156 -22.91 -17.67 8.33
N SER A 157 -23.45 -18.58 7.56
CA SER A 157 -24.88 -18.69 7.29
C SER A 157 -25.39 -19.98 7.94
N TYR A 158 -26.34 -19.85 8.85
CA TYR A 158 -27.04 -20.99 9.44
C TYR A 158 -28.22 -21.35 8.54
N ASN A 159 -28.20 -22.55 7.99
CA ASN A 159 -29.32 -23.11 7.24
C ASN A 159 -30.22 -23.86 8.21
N GLN A 160 -31.40 -23.34 8.48
CA GLN A 160 -32.42 -23.95 9.35
C GLN A 160 -32.94 -25.27 8.83
N GLU A 161 -32.85 -25.55 7.52
CA GLU A 161 -33.34 -26.79 6.92
C GLU A 161 -32.36 -27.95 7.04
N THR A 162 -31.06 -27.70 7.15
CA THR A 162 -30.02 -28.74 7.18
C THR A 162 -29.28 -28.85 8.49
N ASP A 163 -29.57 -27.97 9.45
CA ASP A 163 -28.88 -27.84 10.75
C ASP A 163 -27.34 -27.70 10.64
N LEU A 164 -26.85 -27.29 9.45
CA LEU A 164 -25.45 -27.17 9.12
C LEU A 164 -25.04 -25.68 9.06
N MET A 165 -23.95 -25.33 9.74
CA MET A 165 -23.29 -24.06 9.57
C MET A 165 -22.47 -24.10 8.28
N SER A 166 -22.91 -23.37 7.25
CA SER A 166 -22.11 -23.14 6.04
C SER A 166 -21.35 -21.83 6.19
N GLY A 167 -20.03 -21.91 6.15
CA GLY A 167 -19.14 -20.73 6.13
C GLY A 167 -18.77 -20.36 4.69
N VAL A 168 -19.20 -19.20 4.22
CA VAL A 168 -18.79 -18.67 2.92
C VAL A 168 -17.73 -17.61 3.11
N LEU A 169 -16.52 -17.86 2.61
CA LEU A 169 -15.46 -16.88 2.56
C LEU A 169 -15.71 -15.95 1.35
N SER A 170 -15.86 -14.66 1.59
CA SER A 170 -16.02 -13.67 0.53
C SER A 170 -14.90 -12.63 0.59
N TYR A 171 -14.33 -12.28 -0.57
CA TYR A 171 -13.36 -11.21 -0.70
C TYR A 171 -14.06 -9.89 -0.97
N ARG A 172 -13.73 -8.88 -0.17
CA ARG A 172 -14.27 -7.53 -0.33
C ARG A 172 -13.13 -6.55 -0.59
N GLY A 173 -13.35 -5.62 -1.54
CA GLY A 173 -12.43 -4.50 -1.75
C GLY A 173 -11.66 -4.51 -3.06
N LEU A 174 -11.95 -5.42 -4.01
CA LEU A 174 -11.27 -5.47 -5.31
C LEU A 174 -11.33 -4.13 -6.06
N ARG A 175 -12.48 -3.44 -6.03
CA ARG A 175 -12.66 -2.12 -6.68
C ARG A 175 -11.76 -1.05 -6.03
N VAL A 176 -11.66 -1.09 -4.70
CA VAL A 176 -10.79 -0.17 -3.95
C VAL A 176 -9.33 -0.43 -4.29
N LEU A 177 -8.92 -1.70 -4.30
CA LEU A 177 -7.57 -2.10 -4.68
C LEU A 177 -7.23 -1.63 -6.09
N ALA A 178 -8.12 -1.86 -7.06
CA ALA A 178 -7.92 -1.42 -8.45
C ALA A 178 -7.77 0.10 -8.57
N ALA A 179 -8.57 0.88 -7.83
CA ALA A 179 -8.47 2.33 -7.79
C ALA A 179 -7.11 2.80 -7.24
N TYR A 180 -6.60 2.16 -6.16
CA TYR A 180 -5.29 2.50 -5.61
C TYR A 180 -4.13 2.04 -6.50
N VAL A 181 -4.25 0.93 -7.20
CA VAL A 181 -3.25 0.52 -8.21
C VAL A 181 -3.21 1.52 -9.36
N ALA A 182 -4.37 1.99 -9.85
CA ALA A 182 -4.42 3.05 -10.86
C ALA A 182 -3.81 4.36 -10.35
N ALA A 183 -4.11 4.75 -9.09
CA ALA A 183 -3.48 5.91 -8.47
C ALA A 183 -1.95 5.75 -8.34
N ALA A 184 -1.47 4.55 -8.04
CA ALA A 184 -0.03 4.26 -7.99
C ALA A 184 0.67 4.52 -9.33
N VAL A 185 0.06 4.12 -10.44
CA VAL A 185 0.61 4.39 -11.77
C VAL A 185 0.73 5.90 -12.02
N VAL A 186 -0.30 6.67 -11.64
CA VAL A 186 -0.25 8.14 -11.75
C VAL A 186 0.87 8.72 -10.89
N ILE A 187 1.03 8.24 -9.66
CA ILE A 187 2.10 8.67 -8.74
C ILE A 187 3.48 8.36 -9.34
N TYR A 188 3.68 7.18 -9.95
CA TYR A 188 4.93 6.83 -10.63
C TYR A 188 5.23 7.78 -11.80
N LEU A 189 4.23 8.14 -12.60
CA LEU A 189 4.40 9.08 -13.71
C LEU A 189 4.77 10.48 -13.22
N ILE A 190 4.13 10.95 -12.16
CA ILE A 190 4.47 12.23 -11.53
C ILE A 190 5.90 12.20 -10.98
N ALA A 191 6.28 11.15 -10.26
CA ALA A 191 7.63 10.99 -9.72
C ALA A 191 8.69 10.93 -10.83
N TYR A 192 8.41 10.23 -11.94
CA TYR A 192 9.27 10.20 -13.12
C TYR A 192 9.47 11.58 -13.71
N TYR A 193 8.38 12.33 -13.89
CA TYR A 193 8.46 13.69 -14.43
C TYR A 193 9.24 14.64 -13.51
N CYS A 194 9.01 14.57 -12.20
CA CYS A 194 9.76 15.34 -11.22
C CYS A 194 11.26 15.00 -11.25
N TYR A 195 11.60 13.71 -11.37
CA TYR A 195 12.99 13.28 -11.45
C TYR A 195 13.69 13.75 -12.71
N LYS A 196 13.00 13.73 -13.86
CA LYS A 196 13.57 14.20 -15.14
C LYS A 196 13.84 15.71 -15.13
N LYS A 197 13.02 16.49 -14.40
CA LYS A 197 13.13 17.95 -14.36
C LYS A 197 14.18 18.45 -13.35
N ARG A 198 14.53 17.63 -12.33
CA ARG A 198 15.54 17.94 -11.30
C ARG A 198 16.95 17.68 -11.82
#